data_f6ebf171aa861e9beada70a98cf47277
#
_entry.id   f6ebf171aa861e9beada70a98cf47277
#
_cell.length_a   1.000
_cell.length_b   1.000
_cell.length_c   1.000
_cell.angle_alpha   90.00
_cell.angle_beta   90.00
_cell.angle_gamma   90.00
#
_symmetry.space_group_name_H-M   'P 1'
#
loop_
_entity.id
_entity.type
_entity.pdbx_description
1 polymer ?
#
loop_
_entity_poly.entity_id
_entity_poly.type
_entity_poly.pdbx_seq_one_letter_code
_entity_poly.pdbx_strand_id
1 'polypeptide(L)'
;MGKIKVGVIGVGRMGTYHVGILSELPEVELAAVVDIDSKSRKIIEENYGTPGFENYKDIYGKVDTAVVAVPTGLHFPIGKDLLNAGIHVLLEKPCANNLDHARELFQIAEDKALTLHIGHVERFNGAVQELHKIVDSPIFVECRRMGPFTDRIKDDGVVLDIMIHDIDIILNLIQSRVTKTFVLGSSIFSAKDD
;
A
#
# COMPACT_ATOMS: atom_id res chain seq x y z
N MET A 1 12.15 -15.30 -20.23
CA MET A 1 10.83 -14.88 -19.73
C MET A 1 10.60 -13.45 -20.22
N GLY A 2 9.37 -13.09 -20.63
CA GLY A 2 9.03 -11.70 -20.92
C GLY A 2 9.08 -10.85 -19.65
N LYS A 3 9.15 -9.51 -19.81
CA LYS A 3 9.02 -8.58 -18.68
C LYS A 3 7.59 -8.63 -18.12
N ILE A 4 7.47 -8.43 -16.80
CA ILE A 4 6.17 -8.29 -16.13
C ILE A 4 5.63 -6.89 -16.43
N LYS A 5 4.42 -6.81 -16.97
CA LYS A 5 3.77 -5.54 -17.27
C LYS A 5 3.08 -5.00 -16.03
N VAL A 6 3.52 -3.84 -15.57
CA VAL A 6 3.02 -3.21 -14.35
C VAL A 6 2.28 -1.93 -14.67
N GLY A 7 1.10 -1.74 -14.06
CA GLY A 7 0.38 -0.48 -14.02
C GLY A 7 0.49 0.18 -12.64
N VAL A 8 0.56 1.50 -12.58
CA VAL A 8 0.50 2.26 -11.32
C VAL A 8 -0.76 3.11 -11.31
N ILE A 9 -1.64 2.87 -10.33
CA ILE A 9 -2.92 3.57 -10.17
C ILE A 9 -2.80 4.55 -9.00
N GLY A 10 -2.97 5.83 -9.28
CA GLY A 10 -2.66 6.94 -8.41
C GLY A 10 -1.18 7.33 -8.53
N VAL A 11 -0.87 8.44 -9.19
CA VAL A 11 0.50 8.96 -9.33
C VAL A 11 0.72 10.21 -8.48
N GLY A 12 0.11 10.22 -7.30
CA GLY A 12 0.46 11.13 -6.22
C GLY A 12 1.86 10.82 -5.66
N ARG A 13 2.14 11.26 -4.43
CA ARG A 13 3.48 11.11 -3.83
C ARG A 13 3.97 9.65 -3.81
N MET A 14 3.16 8.70 -3.30
CA MET A 14 3.58 7.29 -3.21
C MET A 14 3.64 6.64 -4.58
N GLY A 15 2.63 6.88 -5.43
CA GLY A 15 2.65 6.32 -6.77
C GLY A 15 3.84 6.79 -7.62
N THR A 16 4.26 8.04 -7.48
CA THR A 16 5.47 8.55 -8.15
C THR A 16 6.74 7.83 -7.68
N TYR A 17 6.85 7.49 -6.38
CA TYR A 17 7.96 6.66 -5.90
C TYR A 17 7.92 5.26 -6.52
N HIS A 18 6.76 4.62 -6.59
CA HIS A 18 6.61 3.33 -7.27
C HIS A 18 6.99 3.40 -8.75
N VAL A 19 6.53 4.43 -9.48
CA VAL A 19 6.90 4.65 -10.88
C VAL A 19 8.42 4.72 -11.05
N GLY A 20 9.10 5.53 -10.21
CA GLY A 20 10.55 5.67 -10.27
C GLY A 20 11.27 4.32 -10.08
N ILE A 21 10.92 3.59 -9.02
CA ILE A 21 11.53 2.28 -8.73
C ILE A 21 11.24 1.27 -9.85
N LEU A 22 9.98 1.15 -10.27
CA LEU A 22 9.57 0.17 -11.29
C LEU A 22 10.23 0.42 -12.64
N SER A 23 10.48 1.69 -12.99
CA SER A 23 11.15 2.05 -14.26
C SER A 23 12.61 1.61 -14.32
N GLU A 24 13.26 1.40 -13.17
CA GLU A 24 14.66 0.98 -13.06
C GLU A 24 14.82 -0.55 -13.00
N LEU A 25 13.73 -1.30 -12.76
CA LEU A 25 13.80 -2.77 -12.65
C LEU A 25 13.85 -3.42 -14.02
N PRO A 26 14.91 -4.21 -14.33
CA PRO A 26 15.09 -4.81 -15.65
C PRO A 26 14.03 -5.87 -16.01
N GLU A 27 13.40 -6.48 -15.01
CA GLU A 27 12.36 -7.50 -15.16
C GLU A 27 10.96 -6.89 -15.38
N VAL A 28 10.81 -5.57 -15.25
CA VAL A 28 9.55 -4.85 -15.30
C VAL A 28 9.42 -4.04 -16.59
N GLU A 29 8.22 -4.00 -17.14
CA GLU A 29 7.75 -3.03 -18.12
C GLU A 29 6.70 -2.16 -17.43
N LEU A 30 6.99 -0.89 -17.20
CA LEU A 30 6.00 0.07 -16.71
C LEU A 30 5.03 0.38 -17.87
N ALA A 31 3.95 -0.39 -17.96
CA ALA A 31 3.06 -0.41 -19.11
C ALA A 31 1.97 0.66 -19.08
N ALA A 32 1.62 1.16 -17.89
CA ALA A 32 0.55 2.15 -17.73
C ALA A 32 0.68 2.93 -16.43
N VAL A 33 0.23 4.19 -16.44
CA VAL A 33 -0.06 4.94 -15.22
C VAL A 33 -1.49 5.46 -15.27
N VAL A 34 -2.14 5.55 -14.12
CA VAL A 34 -3.53 5.99 -14.01
C VAL A 34 -3.66 7.06 -12.93
N ASP A 35 -4.27 8.16 -13.26
CA ASP A 35 -4.68 9.19 -12.29
C ASP A 35 -5.83 10.02 -12.87
N ILE A 36 -6.69 10.56 -12.04
CA ILE A 36 -7.74 11.50 -12.46
C ILE A 36 -7.16 12.87 -12.82
N ASP A 37 -6.01 13.25 -12.20
CA ASP A 37 -5.33 14.49 -12.50
C ASP A 37 -4.48 14.38 -13.77
N SER A 38 -4.91 15.07 -14.82
CA SER A 38 -4.21 15.09 -16.11
C SER A 38 -2.80 15.67 -16.06
N LYS A 39 -2.51 16.58 -15.10
CA LYS A 39 -1.18 17.16 -14.96
C LYS A 39 -0.19 16.15 -14.40
N SER A 40 -0.61 15.42 -13.36
CA SER A 40 0.20 14.34 -12.77
C SER A 40 0.50 13.25 -13.81
N ARG A 41 -0.50 12.85 -14.60
CA ARG A 41 -0.28 11.88 -15.71
C ARG A 41 0.76 12.37 -16.71
N LYS A 42 0.63 13.60 -17.21
CA LYS A 42 1.55 14.18 -18.20
C LYS A 42 3.00 14.22 -17.74
N ILE A 43 3.22 14.57 -16.46
CA ILE A 43 4.56 14.58 -15.88
C ILE A 43 5.21 13.18 -15.98
N ILE A 44 4.44 12.13 -15.69
CA ILE A 44 4.94 10.76 -15.79
C ILE A 44 5.13 10.32 -17.25
N GLU A 45 4.19 10.65 -18.12
CA GLU A 45 4.32 10.37 -19.56
C GLU A 45 5.57 11.00 -20.17
N GLU A 46 5.84 12.26 -19.85
CA GLU A 46 7.01 13.02 -20.35
C GLU A 46 8.34 12.47 -19.78
N ASN A 47 8.37 12.10 -18.49
CA ASN A 47 9.60 11.68 -17.83
C ASN A 47 9.95 10.20 -18.06
N TYR A 48 8.95 9.33 -18.23
CA TYR A 48 9.15 7.88 -18.30
C TYR A 48 8.68 7.25 -19.61
N GLY A 49 8.01 7.99 -20.49
CA GLY A 49 7.49 7.49 -21.75
C GLY A 49 6.34 6.48 -21.57
N THR A 50 5.72 6.45 -20.40
CA THR A 50 4.67 5.50 -20.06
C THR A 50 3.28 6.08 -20.34
N PRO A 51 2.39 5.38 -21.03
CA PRO A 51 1.06 5.89 -21.38
C PRO A 51 0.21 6.11 -20.11
N GLY A 52 -0.46 7.28 -20.04
CA GLY A 52 -1.34 7.68 -18.96
C GLY A 52 -2.81 7.49 -19.28
N PHE A 53 -3.58 7.01 -18.33
CA PHE A 53 -5.02 6.78 -18.42
C PHE A 53 -5.74 7.52 -17.30
N GLU A 54 -6.98 7.93 -17.54
CA GLU A 54 -7.82 8.55 -16.52
C GLU A 54 -8.57 7.50 -15.70
N ASN A 55 -9.03 6.44 -16.36
CA ASN A 55 -9.80 5.39 -15.73
C ASN A 55 -8.93 4.12 -15.61
N TYR A 56 -8.84 3.56 -14.39
CA TYR A 56 -8.08 2.34 -14.14
C TYR A 56 -8.61 1.11 -14.90
N LYS A 57 -9.85 1.12 -15.35
CA LYS A 57 -10.40 0.02 -16.17
C LYS A 57 -9.79 -0.03 -17.57
N ASP A 58 -9.22 1.08 -18.04
CA ASP A 58 -8.60 1.16 -19.36
C ASP A 58 -7.28 0.39 -19.45
N ILE A 59 -6.70 -0.02 -18.31
CA ILE A 59 -5.50 -0.86 -18.28
C ILE A 59 -5.77 -2.35 -18.25
N TYR A 60 -7.04 -2.79 -18.22
CA TYR A 60 -7.38 -4.21 -18.26
C TYR A 60 -6.86 -4.87 -19.54
N GLY A 61 -6.23 -6.04 -19.39
CA GLY A 61 -5.58 -6.74 -20.49
C GLY A 61 -4.28 -6.11 -21.01
N LYS A 62 -3.84 -4.98 -20.43
CA LYS A 62 -2.56 -4.33 -20.76
C LYS A 62 -1.48 -4.58 -19.72
N VAL A 63 -1.86 -4.95 -18.50
CA VAL A 63 -0.96 -5.17 -17.38
C VAL A 63 -1.19 -6.56 -16.75
N ASP A 64 -0.13 -7.14 -16.21
CA ASP A 64 -0.17 -8.38 -15.45
C ASP A 64 -0.41 -8.11 -13.97
N THR A 65 0.10 -6.98 -13.48
CA THR A 65 -0.03 -6.53 -12.08
C THR A 65 -0.23 -5.03 -11.99
N ALA A 66 -0.88 -4.59 -10.93
CA ALA A 66 -1.08 -3.18 -10.66
C ALA A 66 -0.64 -2.80 -9.24
N VAL A 67 0.03 -1.66 -9.12
CA VAL A 67 0.25 -0.96 -7.85
C VAL A 67 -0.88 0.03 -7.64
N VAL A 68 -1.55 -0.02 -6.49
CA VAL A 68 -2.66 0.87 -6.14
C VAL A 68 -2.21 1.80 -5.02
N ALA A 69 -2.00 3.08 -5.35
CA ALA A 69 -1.50 4.12 -4.46
C ALA A 69 -2.44 5.35 -4.46
N VAL A 70 -3.71 5.09 -4.30
CA VAL A 70 -4.81 6.06 -4.24
C VAL A 70 -5.22 6.33 -2.79
N PRO A 71 -6.11 7.28 -2.48
CA PRO A 71 -6.69 7.42 -1.14
C PRO A 71 -7.36 6.15 -0.65
N THR A 72 -7.24 5.88 0.66
CA THR A 72 -7.65 4.61 1.31
C THR A 72 -9.08 4.18 1.00
N GLY A 73 -10.02 5.15 0.91
CA GLY A 73 -11.42 4.87 0.56
C GLY A 73 -11.62 4.19 -0.79
N LEU A 74 -10.64 4.29 -1.69
CA LEU A 74 -10.66 3.71 -3.03
C LEU A 74 -9.91 2.36 -3.12
N HIS A 75 -9.19 1.96 -2.08
CA HIS A 75 -8.41 0.72 -2.07
C HIS A 75 -9.29 -0.51 -2.33
N PHE A 76 -10.37 -0.65 -1.57
CA PHE A 76 -11.27 -1.79 -1.70
C PHE A 76 -11.94 -1.88 -3.07
N PRO A 77 -12.66 -0.86 -3.59
CA PRO A 77 -13.33 -0.97 -4.87
C PRO A 77 -12.36 -1.21 -6.02
N ILE A 78 -11.23 -0.51 -6.07
CA ILE A 78 -10.24 -0.67 -7.13
C ILE A 78 -9.54 -2.03 -7.03
N GLY A 79 -9.08 -2.42 -5.83
CA GLY A 79 -8.45 -3.72 -5.61
C GLY A 79 -9.35 -4.88 -5.99
N LYS A 80 -10.62 -4.82 -5.59
CA LYS A 80 -11.65 -5.81 -5.94
C LYS A 80 -11.85 -5.92 -7.45
N ASP A 81 -11.98 -4.80 -8.14
CA ASP A 81 -12.17 -4.78 -9.60
C ASP A 81 -10.95 -5.35 -10.33
N LEU A 82 -9.73 -5.00 -9.91
CA LEU A 82 -8.48 -5.51 -10.50
C LEU A 82 -8.33 -7.02 -10.31
N LEU A 83 -8.53 -7.52 -9.09
CA LEU A 83 -8.50 -8.94 -8.78
C LEU A 83 -9.57 -9.69 -9.59
N ASN A 84 -10.77 -9.12 -9.73
CA ASN A 84 -11.80 -9.72 -10.56
C ASN A 84 -11.45 -9.74 -12.05
N ALA A 85 -10.66 -8.77 -12.51
CA ALA A 85 -10.13 -8.74 -13.87
C ALA A 85 -8.92 -9.67 -14.09
N GLY A 86 -8.47 -10.41 -13.07
CA GLY A 86 -7.35 -11.33 -13.17
C GLY A 86 -5.97 -10.65 -13.05
N ILE A 87 -5.90 -9.47 -12.45
CA ILE A 87 -4.68 -8.68 -12.30
C ILE A 87 -4.16 -8.86 -10.87
N HIS A 88 -2.87 -9.18 -10.71
CA HIS A 88 -2.19 -9.19 -9.42
C HIS A 88 -2.11 -7.77 -8.83
N VAL A 89 -2.18 -7.63 -7.51
CA VAL A 89 -2.26 -6.31 -6.88
C VAL A 89 -1.22 -6.14 -5.77
N LEU A 90 -0.45 -5.06 -5.86
CA LEU A 90 0.24 -4.44 -4.73
C LEU A 90 -0.60 -3.24 -4.29
N LEU A 91 -1.17 -3.32 -3.09
CA LEU A 91 -2.05 -2.30 -2.53
C LEU A 91 -1.33 -1.55 -1.43
N GLU A 92 -1.32 -0.22 -1.47
CA GLU A 92 -0.75 0.59 -0.39
C GLU A 92 -1.51 0.39 0.93
N LYS A 93 -0.82 0.67 2.03
CA LYS A 93 -1.42 0.66 3.36
C LYS A 93 -2.35 1.88 3.57
N PRO A 94 -3.40 1.74 4.41
CA PRO A 94 -3.94 0.50 4.94
C PRO A 94 -4.65 -0.31 3.86
N CYS A 95 -4.73 -1.62 3.99
CA CYS A 95 -5.37 -2.51 3.00
C CYS A 95 -6.80 -2.06 2.65
N ALA A 96 -7.57 -1.69 3.66
CA ALA A 96 -8.95 -1.19 3.53
C ALA A 96 -9.35 -0.43 4.80
N ASN A 97 -10.48 0.28 4.76
CA ASN A 97 -11.01 1.02 5.90
C ASN A 97 -11.64 0.13 6.97
N ASN A 98 -11.94 -1.13 6.66
CA ASN A 98 -12.55 -2.08 7.61
C ASN A 98 -12.10 -3.51 7.30
N LEU A 99 -12.31 -4.37 8.30
CA LEU A 99 -11.84 -5.76 8.27
C LEU A 99 -12.58 -6.61 7.22
N ASP A 100 -13.87 -6.36 6.99
CA ASP A 100 -14.65 -7.17 6.06
C ASP A 100 -14.22 -6.93 4.62
N HIS A 101 -13.93 -5.68 4.25
CA HIS A 101 -13.35 -5.34 2.95
C HIS A 101 -11.96 -5.98 2.76
N ALA A 102 -11.12 -5.94 3.80
CA ALA A 102 -9.80 -6.59 3.73
C ALA A 102 -9.94 -8.10 3.53
N ARG A 103 -10.81 -8.77 4.29
CA ARG A 103 -11.07 -10.21 4.15
C ARG A 103 -11.58 -10.57 2.76
N GLU A 104 -12.50 -9.77 2.22
CA GLU A 104 -13.05 -10.00 0.89
C GLU A 104 -11.96 -9.91 -0.20
N LEU A 105 -11.06 -8.92 -0.12
CA LEU A 105 -9.94 -8.80 -1.06
C LEU A 105 -9.03 -10.03 -1.02
N PHE A 106 -8.66 -10.50 0.18
CA PHE A 106 -7.83 -11.70 0.32
C PHE A 106 -8.54 -12.95 -0.17
N GLN A 107 -9.85 -13.08 0.09
CA GLN A 107 -10.64 -14.21 -0.39
C GLN A 107 -10.70 -14.25 -1.93
N ILE A 108 -10.95 -13.10 -2.58
CA ILE A 108 -10.96 -13.03 -4.06
C ILE A 108 -9.59 -13.39 -4.63
N ALA A 109 -8.51 -12.90 -4.01
CA ALA A 109 -7.15 -13.21 -4.46
C ALA A 109 -6.85 -14.72 -4.36
N GLU A 110 -7.25 -15.36 -3.25
CA GLU A 110 -7.10 -16.80 -3.02
C GLU A 110 -7.92 -17.61 -4.03
N ASP A 111 -9.21 -17.31 -4.17
CA ASP A 111 -10.13 -18.02 -5.09
C ASP A 111 -9.66 -17.98 -6.54
N LYS A 112 -8.98 -16.90 -6.92
CA LYS A 112 -8.47 -16.70 -8.30
C LYS A 112 -7.00 -17.07 -8.48
N ALA A 113 -6.33 -17.55 -7.43
CA ALA A 113 -4.88 -17.80 -7.40
C ALA A 113 -4.06 -16.58 -7.83
N LEU A 114 -4.47 -15.39 -7.39
CA LEU A 114 -3.78 -14.12 -7.65
C LEU A 114 -2.99 -13.70 -6.42
N THR A 115 -1.93 -12.93 -6.65
CA THR A 115 -1.16 -12.29 -5.59
C THR A 115 -1.83 -10.98 -5.19
N LEU A 116 -2.17 -10.85 -3.91
CA LEU A 116 -2.47 -9.58 -3.25
C LEU A 116 -1.38 -9.33 -2.22
N HIS A 117 -0.65 -8.25 -2.37
CA HIS A 117 0.38 -7.82 -1.42
C HIS A 117 0.04 -6.43 -0.87
N ILE A 118 0.29 -6.22 0.42
CA ILE A 118 0.05 -4.92 1.06
C ILE A 118 1.39 -4.21 1.27
N GLY A 119 1.43 -2.91 0.95
CA GLY A 119 2.61 -2.07 0.95
C GLY A 119 3.13 -1.70 2.35
N HIS A 120 3.41 -2.70 3.19
CA HIS A 120 4.09 -2.50 4.48
C HIS A 120 5.59 -2.30 4.27
N VAL A 121 5.96 -1.16 3.71
CA VAL A 121 7.34 -0.84 3.29
C VAL A 121 8.36 -0.84 4.43
N GLU A 122 7.93 -0.59 5.67
CA GLU A 122 8.80 -0.63 6.84
C GLU A 122 9.41 -2.03 7.11
N ARG A 123 8.83 -3.10 6.59
CA ARG A 123 9.44 -4.45 6.61
C ARG A 123 10.80 -4.50 5.89
N PHE A 124 11.00 -3.60 4.93
CA PHE A 124 12.21 -3.51 4.12
C PHE A 124 13.14 -2.38 4.58
N ASN A 125 12.79 -1.67 5.66
CA ASN A 125 13.66 -0.70 6.29
C ASN A 125 14.89 -1.42 6.87
N GLY A 126 16.10 -0.96 6.52
CA GLY A 126 17.35 -1.60 6.93
C GLY A 126 17.49 -1.76 8.44
N ALA A 127 17.04 -0.79 9.24
CA ALA A 127 17.07 -0.89 10.70
C ALA A 127 16.11 -1.98 11.21
N VAL A 128 14.93 -2.12 10.61
CA VAL A 128 13.96 -3.18 10.95
C VAL A 128 14.51 -4.55 10.55
N GLN A 129 15.15 -4.67 9.39
CA GLN A 129 15.80 -5.91 8.97
C GLN A 129 16.94 -6.32 9.91
N GLU A 130 17.76 -5.35 10.38
CA GLU A 130 18.79 -5.64 11.37
C GLU A 130 18.17 -6.03 12.74
N LEU A 131 17.09 -5.35 13.16
CA LEU A 131 16.37 -5.71 14.39
C LEU A 131 15.93 -7.17 14.38
N HIS A 132 15.40 -7.67 13.28
CA HIS A 132 15.00 -9.08 13.14
C HIS A 132 16.16 -10.07 13.26
N LYS A 133 17.40 -9.66 12.98
CA LYS A 133 18.59 -10.53 13.09
C LYS A 133 19.10 -10.63 14.51
N ILE A 134 18.94 -9.56 15.31
CA ILE A 134 19.55 -9.44 16.65
C ILE A 134 18.57 -9.71 17.79
N VAL A 135 17.27 -9.59 17.54
CA VAL A 135 16.23 -9.82 18.56
C VAL A 135 15.67 -11.22 18.39
N ASP A 136 15.85 -12.02 19.43
CA ASP A 136 15.26 -13.36 19.55
C ASP A 136 14.35 -13.41 20.78
N SER A 137 13.10 -13.84 20.57
CA SER A 137 12.11 -14.10 21.63
C SER A 137 11.93 -12.93 22.62
N PRO A 138 11.57 -11.72 22.20
CA PRO A 138 11.44 -10.57 23.08
C PRO A 138 10.29 -10.77 24.07
N ILE A 139 10.54 -10.46 25.35
CA ILE A 139 9.55 -10.56 26.43
C ILE A 139 8.71 -9.27 26.51
N PHE A 140 9.30 -8.15 26.15
CA PHE A 140 8.68 -6.83 26.20
C PHE A 140 9.16 -5.99 25.02
N VAL A 141 8.24 -5.27 24.37
CA VAL A 141 8.54 -4.32 23.30
C VAL A 141 7.80 -3.02 23.57
N GLU A 142 8.50 -1.92 23.48
CA GLU A 142 7.92 -0.57 23.50
C GLU A 142 8.25 0.14 22.17
N CYS A 143 7.23 0.67 21.52
CA CYS A 143 7.40 1.52 20.34
C CYS A 143 6.88 2.93 20.62
N ARG A 144 7.64 3.93 20.16
CA ARG A 144 7.21 5.33 20.21
C ARG A 144 7.38 5.93 18.81
N ARG A 145 6.26 6.33 18.22
CA ARG A 145 6.26 7.03 16.94
C ARG A 145 5.54 8.36 17.10
N MET A 146 6.28 9.43 16.93
CA MET A 146 5.78 10.79 17.09
C MET A 146 6.14 11.61 15.85
N GLY A 147 5.24 12.47 15.42
CA GLY A 147 5.45 13.40 14.31
C GLY A 147 4.61 14.67 14.52
N PRO A 148 4.95 15.75 13.82
CA PRO A 148 4.10 16.94 13.85
C PRO A 148 2.75 16.62 13.20
N PHE A 149 1.70 17.26 13.70
CA PHE A 149 0.38 17.21 13.07
C PHE A 149 0.46 17.66 11.60
N THR A 150 -0.26 17.03 10.73
CA THR A 150 -0.30 17.36 9.31
C THR A 150 -1.73 17.29 8.76
N ASP A 151 -2.20 18.39 8.18
CA ASP A 151 -3.51 18.47 7.51
C ASP A 151 -3.63 17.58 6.24
N ARG A 152 -2.55 16.94 5.85
CA ARG A 152 -2.51 16.09 4.64
C ARG A 152 -3.36 14.84 4.78
N ILE A 153 -3.44 14.31 6.01
CA ILE A 153 -4.16 13.06 6.29
C ILE A 153 -5.56 13.44 6.73
N LYS A 154 -6.51 13.28 5.80
CA LYS A 154 -7.91 13.65 6.02
C LYS A 154 -8.82 12.45 6.27
N ASP A 155 -8.42 11.28 5.84
CA ASP A 155 -9.30 10.11 5.74
C ASP A 155 -9.00 9.05 6.80
N ASP A 156 -7.76 8.96 7.30
CA ASP A 156 -7.31 7.97 8.26
C ASP A 156 -6.95 8.62 9.60
N GLY A 157 -7.23 7.93 10.72
CA GLY A 157 -6.73 8.29 12.05
C GLY A 157 -5.28 7.82 12.26
N VAL A 158 -4.67 8.23 13.37
CA VAL A 158 -3.28 7.90 13.72
C VAL A 158 -2.97 6.39 13.68
N VAL A 159 -3.95 5.56 14.00
CA VAL A 159 -3.79 4.10 13.98
C VAL A 159 -3.51 3.58 12.58
N LEU A 160 -4.32 3.96 11.60
CA LEU A 160 -4.22 3.48 10.22
C LEU A 160 -3.14 4.21 9.40
N ASP A 161 -2.75 5.41 9.81
CA ASP A 161 -1.69 6.13 9.10
C ASP A 161 -0.30 5.85 9.67
N ILE A 162 -0.11 5.93 10.99
CA ILE A 162 1.21 5.91 11.62
C ILE A 162 1.43 4.63 12.42
N MET A 163 0.53 4.29 13.36
CA MET A 163 0.70 3.15 14.27
C MET A 163 0.70 1.81 13.54
N ILE A 164 0.05 1.71 12.38
CA ILE A 164 0.01 0.50 11.57
C ILE A 164 1.41 -0.04 11.24
N HIS A 165 2.39 0.84 11.06
CA HIS A 165 3.77 0.44 10.81
C HIS A 165 4.39 -0.26 12.01
N ASP A 166 4.19 0.28 13.21
CA ASP A 166 4.74 -0.29 14.45
C ASP A 166 4.01 -1.58 14.82
N ILE A 167 2.70 -1.64 14.60
CA ILE A 167 1.91 -2.87 14.77
C ILE A 167 2.45 -3.97 13.83
N ASP A 168 2.69 -3.64 12.57
CA ASP A 168 3.23 -4.59 11.60
C ASP A 168 4.62 -5.08 11.98
N ILE A 169 5.52 -4.19 12.40
CA ILE A 169 6.87 -4.54 12.86
C ILE A 169 6.79 -5.49 14.06
N ILE A 170 5.97 -5.16 15.08
CA ILE A 170 5.83 -5.97 16.29
C ILE A 170 5.26 -7.35 15.97
N LEU A 171 4.20 -7.42 15.15
CA LEU A 171 3.58 -8.69 14.77
C LEU A 171 4.52 -9.58 13.95
N ASN A 172 5.45 -9.01 13.21
CA ASN A 172 6.49 -9.77 12.52
C ASN A 172 7.63 -10.19 13.44
N LEU A 173 7.97 -9.38 14.44
CA LEU A 173 9.03 -9.67 15.40
C LEU A 173 8.59 -10.73 16.43
N ILE A 174 7.32 -10.69 16.84
CA ILE A 174 6.76 -11.60 17.86
C ILE A 174 5.88 -12.64 17.18
N GLN A 175 6.37 -13.87 17.08
CA GLN A 175 5.66 -15.00 16.45
C GLN A 175 4.62 -15.63 17.40
N SER A 176 3.76 -14.81 18.02
CA SER A 176 2.69 -15.28 18.89
C SER A 176 1.38 -14.57 18.60
N ARG A 177 0.28 -15.21 18.99
CA ARG A 177 -1.06 -14.61 18.79
C ARG A 177 -1.29 -13.50 19.79
N VAL A 178 -1.88 -12.40 19.33
CA VAL A 178 -2.42 -11.35 20.21
C VAL A 178 -3.58 -11.93 21.00
N THR A 179 -3.48 -11.90 22.32
CA THR A 179 -4.52 -12.43 23.22
C THR A 179 -5.43 -11.34 23.78
N LYS A 180 -4.92 -10.12 23.90
CA LYS A 180 -5.67 -8.99 24.45
C LYS A 180 -5.10 -7.66 23.95
N THR A 181 -5.99 -6.70 23.73
CA THR A 181 -5.64 -5.33 23.37
C THR A 181 -6.29 -4.35 24.34
N PHE A 182 -5.58 -3.28 24.66
CA PHE A 182 -6.10 -2.09 25.32
C PHE A 182 -5.72 -0.89 24.50
N VAL A 183 -6.64 0.04 24.30
CA VAL A 183 -6.42 1.25 23.53
C VAL A 183 -6.88 2.45 24.36
N LEU A 184 -6.04 3.47 24.42
CA LEU A 184 -6.36 4.78 24.94
C LEU A 184 -5.99 5.79 23.84
N GLY A 185 -6.89 6.69 23.53
CA GLY A 185 -6.70 7.71 22.53
C GLY A 185 -7.51 8.95 22.82
N SER A 186 -7.12 10.06 22.25
CA SER A 186 -7.82 11.34 22.35
C SER A 186 -7.55 12.16 21.12
N SER A 187 -8.56 12.86 20.61
CA SER A 187 -8.40 13.86 19.56
C SER A 187 -7.98 15.18 20.18
N ILE A 188 -6.87 15.75 19.73
CA ILE A 188 -6.30 16.99 20.25
C ILE A 188 -6.36 18.13 19.21
N PHE A 189 -6.01 17.83 17.98
CA PHE A 189 -5.90 18.81 16.89
C PHE A 189 -6.98 18.68 15.82
N SER A 190 -7.50 17.49 15.59
CA SER A 190 -8.56 17.25 14.62
C SER A 190 -9.88 16.86 15.28
N ALA A 191 -10.94 16.76 14.49
CA ALA A 191 -12.22 16.18 14.92
C ALA A 191 -12.23 14.64 14.81
N LYS A 192 -11.12 14.04 14.43
CA LYS A 192 -10.91 12.60 14.28
C LYS A 192 -9.82 12.12 15.25
N ASP A 193 -9.48 10.86 15.17
CA ASP A 193 -8.48 10.22 16.02
C ASP A 193 -7.05 10.70 15.63
N ASP A 194 -6.51 11.60 16.46
CA ASP A 194 -5.14 12.13 16.30
C ASP A 194 -4.11 11.17 16.89
#